data_fc17e7dc3d2d20053882d52c9b779040
#
_entry.id   fc17e7dc3d2d20053882d52c9b779040
#
_cell.length_a   1.000
_cell.length_b   1.000
_cell.length_c   1.000
_cell.angle_alpha   90.00
_cell.angle_beta   90.00
_cell.angle_gamma   90.00
#
_symmetry.space_group_name_H-M   'P 1'
#
loop_
_entity.id
_entity.type
_entity.pdbx_description
1 polymer ?
#
loop_
_entity_poly.entity_id
_entity_poly.type
_entity_poly.pdbx_seq_one_letter_code
_entity_poly.pdbx_strand_id
1 'polypeptide(L)'
;MFNVLVIDDSLTVRAIIEQLLEDEKDFRVVGSADSVAAAREMVEKFVPSVITLDLAMPGIDGFAFLDELAGHPHAPVLVVSSHTTWGSAAETEAIERGAKACFDKAQLVRHGKSFVALVRKAVSNTTTLNGA
;
A
#
# COMPACT_ATOMS: atom_id res chain seq x y z
N MET A 1 -12.30 1.19 12.65
CA MET A 1 -12.18 1.27 11.18
C MET A 1 -10.75 1.58 10.79
N PHE A 2 -10.23 0.87 9.81
CA PHE A 2 -8.85 1.07 9.36
C PHE A 2 -8.81 2.08 8.21
N ASN A 3 -7.95 3.07 8.34
CA ASN A 3 -7.78 4.13 7.35
C ASN A 3 -6.72 3.73 6.34
N VAL A 4 -7.06 3.72 5.06
CA VAL A 4 -6.16 3.31 3.98
C VAL A 4 -5.79 4.51 3.13
N LEU A 5 -4.49 4.65 2.86
CA LEU A 5 -3.99 5.62 1.90
C LEU A 5 -3.53 4.85 0.65
N VAL A 6 -4.06 5.23 -0.51
CA VAL A 6 -3.74 4.59 -1.79
C VAL A 6 -2.82 5.50 -2.60
N ILE A 7 -1.66 4.98 -3.00
CA ILE A 7 -0.68 5.74 -3.79
C ILE A 7 -0.43 5.00 -5.10
N ASP A 8 -0.93 5.55 -6.20
CA ASP A 8 -0.79 4.96 -7.54
C ASP A 8 -1.10 6.05 -8.57
N ASP A 9 -0.34 6.12 -9.65
CA ASP A 9 -0.57 7.11 -10.69
C ASP A 9 -1.72 6.74 -11.63
N SER A 10 -2.19 5.51 -11.60
CA SER A 10 -3.30 5.05 -12.43
C SER A 10 -4.65 5.32 -11.76
N LEU A 11 -5.46 6.16 -12.38
CA LEU A 11 -6.82 6.43 -11.89
C LEU A 11 -7.64 5.14 -11.82
N THR A 12 -7.51 4.29 -12.83
CA THR A 12 -8.26 3.02 -12.87
C THR A 12 -7.87 2.11 -11.71
N VAL A 13 -6.58 1.98 -11.42
CA VAL A 13 -6.10 1.14 -10.32
C VAL A 13 -6.56 1.71 -8.98
N ARG A 14 -6.46 3.02 -8.79
CA ARG A 14 -6.96 3.65 -7.56
C ARG A 14 -8.43 3.36 -7.36
N ALA A 15 -9.23 3.49 -8.43
CA ALA A 15 -10.68 3.22 -8.34
C ALA A 15 -10.97 1.76 -7.98
N ILE A 16 -10.23 0.82 -8.53
CA ILE A 16 -10.41 -0.60 -8.22
C ILE A 16 -10.09 -0.88 -6.75
N ILE A 17 -8.96 -0.38 -6.28
CA ILE A 17 -8.55 -0.57 -4.88
C ILE A 17 -9.56 0.07 -3.93
N GLU A 18 -9.99 1.30 -4.22
CA GLU A 18 -10.99 1.99 -3.42
C GLU A 18 -12.28 1.18 -3.32
N GLN A 19 -12.77 0.66 -4.45
CA GLN A 19 -13.99 -0.12 -4.47
C GLN A 19 -13.86 -1.41 -3.67
N LEU A 20 -12.74 -2.12 -3.82
CA LEU A 20 -12.51 -3.35 -3.09
C LEU A 20 -12.50 -3.14 -1.58
N LEU A 21 -11.88 -2.07 -1.13
CA LEU A 21 -11.77 -1.78 0.30
C LEU A 21 -13.05 -1.19 0.87
N GLU A 22 -13.72 -0.33 0.13
CA GLU A 22 -14.96 0.29 0.60
C GLU A 22 -16.13 -0.69 0.64
N ASP A 23 -16.06 -1.79 -0.07
CA ASP A 23 -17.05 -2.87 0.05
C ASP A 23 -16.94 -3.60 1.39
N GLU A 24 -15.86 -3.38 2.13
CA GLU A 24 -15.65 -3.96 3.45
C GLU A 24 -16.01 -2.94 4.54
N LYS A 25 -16.64 -3.42 5.62
CA LYS A 25 -17.10 -2.52 6.69
C LYS A 25 -15.99 -1.97 7.57
N ASP A 26 -14.85 -2.64 7.61
CA ASP A 26 -13.75 -2.28 8.51
C ASP A 26 -12.68 -1.42 7.86
N PHE A 27 -12.83 -1.08 6.57
CA PHE A 27 -11.89 -0.22 5.85
C PHE A 27 -12.52 1.06 5.35
N ARG A 28 -11.71 2.11 5.32
CA ARG A 28 -12.08 3.39 4.72
C ARG A 28 -10.86 3.96 4.00
N VAL A 29 -11.03 4.33 2.74
CA VAL A 29 -9.96 5.00 1.99
C VAL A 29 -10.01 6.48 2.33
N VAL A 30 -9.00 6.96 3.06
CA VAL A 30 -8.97 8.35 3.52
C VAL A 30 -8.30 9.29 2.54
N GLY A 31 -7.52 8.75 1.62
CA GLY A 31 -6.86 9.55 0.61
C GLY A 31 -6.36 8.70 -0.53
N SER A 32 -6.18 9.34 -1.68
CA SER A 32 -5.75 8.69 -2.91
C SER A 32 -4.77 9.64 -3.58
N ALA A 33 -3.51 9.23 -3.66
CA ALA A 33 -2.43 10.09 -4.19
C ALA A 33 -1.93 9.55 -5.52
N ASP A 34 -1.70 10.45 -6.47
CA ASP A 34 -1.16 10.12 -7.78
C ASP A 34 0.34 10.44 -7.91
N SER A 35 0.95 10.89 -6.81
CA SER A 35 2.36 11.27 -6.79
C SER A 35 2.91 11.13 -5.38
N VAL A 36 4.24 11.07 -5.27
CA VAL A 36 4.90 11.03 -3.97
C VAL A 36 4.73 12.35 -3.22
N ALA A 37 4.74 13.48 -3.93
CA ALA A 37 4.54 14.79 -3.29
C ALA A 37 3.17 14.85 -2.58
N ALA A 38 2.11 14.42 -3.27
CA ALA A 38 0.77 14.37 -2.67
C ALA A 38 0.72 13.35 -1.53
N ALA A 39 1.39 12.20 -1.71
CA ALA A 39 1.44 11.15 -0.70
C ALA A 39 2.08 11.63 0.61
N ARG A 40 3.17 12.37 0.53
CA ARG A 40 3.83 12.91 1.72
C ARG A 40 2.89 13.77 2.56
N GLU A 41 2.14 14.64 1.91
CA GLU A 41 1.18 15.49 2.61
C GLU A 41 0.08 14.67 3.24
N MET A 42 -0.41 13.67 2.53
CA MET A 42 -1.51 12.82 3.01
C MET A 42 -1.10 11.92 4.16
N VAL A 43 0.13 11.42 4.17
CA VAL A 43 0.64 10.61 5.28
C VAL A 43 0.62 11.41 6.57
N GLU A 44 1.03 12.67 6.52
CA GLU A 44 1.02 13.54 7.69
C GLU A 44 -0.40 13.91 8.11
N LYS A 45 -1.25 14.23 7.13
CA LYS A 45 -2.59 14.74 7.40
C LYS A 45 -3.55 13.66 7.91
N PHE A 46 -3.51 12.48 7.32
CA PHE A 46 -4.52 11.45 7.58
C PHE A 46 -4.08 10.35 8.55
N VAL A 47 -2.80 10.25 8.85
CA VAL A 47 -2.24 9.21 9.74
C VAL A 47 -2.86 7.84 9.42
N PRO A 48 -2.58 7.29 8.24
CA PRO A 48 -3.24 6.05 7.80
C PRO A 48 -2.85 4.85 8.65
N SER A 49 -3.73 3.85 8.65
CA SER A 49 -3.48 2.55 9.29
C SER A 49 -2.66 1.64 8.39
N VAL A 50 -2.76 1.82 7.08
CA VAL A 50 -2.02 1.06 6.07
C VAL A 50 -1.89 1.90 4.80
N ILE A 51 -0.80 1.71 4.08
CA ILE A 51 -0.51 2.42 2.83
C ILE A 51 -0.37 1.38 1.72
N THR A 52 -1.06 1.57 0.60
CA THR A 52 -0.78 0.80 -0.62
C THR A 52 0.05 1.66 -1.55
N LEU A 53 1.12 1.11 -2.10
CA LEU A 53 2.11 1.88 -2.86
C LEU A 53 2.46 1.19 -4.17
N ASP A 54 2.34 1.92 -5.28
CA ASP A 54 2.86 1.51 -6.58
C ASP A 54 4.33 1.91 -6.69
N LEU A 55 5.18 0.98 -7.07
CA LEU A 55 6.62 1.24 -7.24
C LEU A 55 6.96 1.92 -8.56
N ALA A 56 6.09 1.77 -9.57
CA ALA A 56 6.40 2.13 -10.96
C ALA A 56 5.69 3.39 -11.42
N MET A 57 5.71 4.45 -10.62
CA MET A 57 5.12 5.73 -11.02
C MET A 57 6.12 6.55 -11.84
N PRO A 58 5.70 7.18 -12.97
CA PRO A 58 6.59 7.97 -13.79
C PRO A 58 7.29 9.09 -13.02
N GLY A 59 8.60 9.22 -13.22
CA GLY A 59 9.39 10.27 -12.61
C GLY A 59 9.65 10.11 -11.12
N ILE A 60 9.26 8.97 -10.55
CA ILE A 60 9.36 8.73 -9.11
C ILE A 60 9.87 7.33 -8.86
N ASP A 61 10.77 7.21 -7.90
CA ASP A 61 11.27 5.93 -7.44
C ASP A 61 10.49 5.51 -6.19
N GLY A 62 9.59 4.54 -6.34
CA GLY A 62 8.81 4.00 -5.22
C GLY A 62 9.69 3.37 -4.15
N PHE A 63 10.83 2.80 -4.53
CA PHE A 63 11.78 2.27 -3.55
C PHE A 63 12.38 3.39 -2.70
N ALA A 64 12.67 4.54 -3.31
CA ALA A 64 13.17 5.69 -2.56
C ALA A 64 12.13 6.19 -1.56
N PHE A 65 10.86 6.15 -1.91
CA PHE A 65 9.80 6.52 -0.99
C PHE A 65 9.69 5.53 0.18
N LEU A 66 9.87 4.23 -0.07
CA LEU A 66 9.95 3.25 1.01
C LEU A 66 11.09 3.58 1.98
N ASP A 67 12.27 3.92 1.45
CA ASP A 67 13.40 4.31 2.28
C ASP A 67 13.10 5.56 3.11
N GLU A 68 12.41 6.52 2.50
CA GLU A 68 12.00 7.75 3.18
C GLU A 68 11.08 7.44 4.35
N LEU A 69 10.09 6.57 4.14
CA LEU A 69 9.17 6.17 5.21
C LEU A 69 9.88 5.41 6.32
N ALA A 70 10.84 4.58 5.96
CA ALA A 70 11.59 3.77 6.94
C ALA A 70 12.41 4.61 7.91
N GLY A 71 12.67 5.89 7.57
CA GLY A 71 13.44 6.78 8.42
C GLY A 71 12.69 7.30 9.66
N HIS A 72 11.41 7.01 9.77
CA HIS A 72 10.59 7.44 10.91
C HIS A 72 9.40 6.50 11.07
N PRO A 73 8.71 6.50 12.21
CA PRO A 73 7.55 5.64 12.42
C PRO A 73 6.47 5.90 11.38
N HIS A 74 5.92 4.84 10.80
CA HIS A 74 4.92 4.94 9.75
C HIS A 74 3.99 3.73 9.76
N ALA A 75 2.89 3.83 9.02
CA ALA A 75 1.96 2.72 8.81
C ALA A 75 2.62 1.63 7.97
N PRO A 76 2.17 0.37 8.09
CA PRO A 76 2.66 -0.69 7.21
C PRO A 76 2.37 -0.36 5.75
N VAL A 77 3.31 -0.70 4.88
CA VAL A 77 3.20 -0.45 3.45
C VAL A 77 2.99 -1.77 2.72
N LEU A 78 1.93 -1.85 1.94
CA LEU A 78 1.67 -2.96 1.03
C LEU A 78 1.97 -2.46 -0.37
N VAL A 79 2.95 -3.07 -1.03
CA VAL A 79 3.31 -2.70 -2.39
C VAL A 79 2.36 -3.38 -3.37
N VAL A 80 1.77 -2.60 -4.28
CA VAL A 80 0.89 -3.09 -5.34
C VAL A 80 1.49 -2.65 -6.65
N SER A 81 2.14 -3.56 -7.36
CA SER A 81 2.88 -3.21 -8.57
C SER A 81 2.86 -4.35 -9.58
N SER A 82 2.91 -3.99 -10.86
CA SER A 82 2.97 -4.98 -11.93
C SER A 82 4.31 -5.70 -12.00
N HIS A 83 5.31 -5.22 -11.28
CA HIS A 83 6.66 -5.80 -11.28
C HIS A 83 6.96 -6.63 -10.04
N THR A 84 6.00 -6.80 -9.13
CA THR A 84 6.21 -7.54 -7.88
C THR A 84 5.50 -8.89 -7.91
N THR A 85 5.77 -9.69 -8.94
CA THR A 85 5.30 -11.08 -8.96
C THR A 85 6.00 -11.85 -7.85
N TRP A 86 5.33 -12.89 -7.35
CA TRP A 86 5.84 -13.66 -6.22
C TRP A 86 7.23 -14.24 -6.51
N GLY A 87 8.16 -14.01 -5.59
CA GLY A 87 9.54 -14.47 -5.73
C GLY A 87 10.42 -13.61 -6.62
N SER A 88 9.91 -12.48 -7.15
CA SER A 88 10.69 -11.61 -8.02
C SER A 88 11.76 -10.83 -7.24
N ALA A 89 12.77 -10.34 -7.97
CA ALA A 89 13.79 -9.48 -7.37
C ALA A 89 13.18 -8.19 -6.84
N ALA A 90 12.17 -7.64 -7.52
CA ALA A 90 11.49 -6.44 -7.08
C ALA A 90 10.74 -6.65 -5.77
N GLU A 91 10.09 -7.80 -5.61
CA GLU A 91 9.44 -8.16 -4.35
C GLU A 91 10.45 -8.24 -3.22
N THR A 92 11.55 -8.93 -3.45
CA THR A 92 12.60 -9.08 -2.44
C THR A 92 13.14 -7.72 -2.01
N GLU A 93 13.43 -6.85 -2.97
CA GLU A 93 13.93 -5.51 -2.69
C GLU A 93 12.92 -4.69 -1.90
N ALA A 94 11.65 -4.74 -2.26
CA ALA A 94 10.59 -4.01 -1.56
C ALA A 94 10.51 -4.44 -0.09
N ILE A 95 10.54 -5.74 0.17
CA ILE A 95 10.48 -6.28 1.53
C ILE A 95 11.73 -5.85 2.32
N GLU A 96 12.91 -5.90 1.72
CA GLU A 96 14.14 -5.47 2.37
C GLU A 96 14.12 -3.99 2.75
N ARG A 97 13.43 -3.17 1.95
CA ARG A 97 13.30 -1.73 2.20
C ARG A 97 12.15 -1.38 3.13
N GLY A 98 11.45 -2.38 3.66
CA GLY A 98 10.45 -2.16 4.71
C GLY A 98 9.01 -2.42 4.34
N ALA A 99 8.70 -2.83 3.11
CA ALA A 99 7.34 -3.21 2.75
C ALA A 99 6.93 -4.46 3.54
N LYS A 100 5.69 -4.49 4.00
CA LYS A 100 5.17 -5.65 4.72
C LYS A 100 4.84 -6.80 3.79
N ALA A 101 4.37 -6.50 2.58
CA ALA A 101 4.01 -7.49 1.59
C ALA A 101 3.91 -6.84 0.22
N CYS A 102 3.81 -7.67 -0.81
CA CYS A 102 3.62 -7.20 -2.18
C CYS A 102 2.44 -7.93 -2.81
N PHE A 103 1.73 -7.26 -3.70
CA PHE A 103 0.62 -7.83 -4.44
C PHE A 103 0.75 -7.45 -5.92
N ASP A 104 0.54 -8.43 -6.81
CA ASP A 104 0.61 -8.20 -8.25
C ASP A 104 -0.61 -7.40 -8.70
N LYS A 105 -0.39 -6.22 -9.25
CA LYS A 105 -1.44 -5.32 -9.73
C LYS A 105 -2.38 -6.02 -10.73
N ALA A 106 -1.85 -6.91 -11.56
CA ALA A 106 -2.63 -7.64 -12.56
C ALA A 106 -3.67 -8.57 -11.93
N GLN A 107 -3.54 -8.90 -10.65
CA GLN A 107 -4.45 -9.81 -9.96
C GLN A 107 -5.56 -9.10 -9.19
N LEU A 108 -5.59 -7.77 -9.20
CA LEU A 108 -6.57 -7.02 -8.41
C LEU A 108 -8.02 -7.34 -8.78
N VAL A 109 -8.32 -7.44 -10.07
CA VAL A 109 -9.68 -7.70 -10.53
C VAL A 109 -10.07 -9.16 -10.28
N ARG A 110 -9.19 -10.10 -10.62
CA ARG A 110 -9.49 -11.53 -10.51
C ARG A 110 -9.44 -12.03 -9.07
N HIS A 111 -8.52 -11.50 -8.27
CA HIS A 111 -8.26 -11.96 -6.91
C HIS A 111 -8.39 -10.82 -5.89
N GLY A 112 -9.43 -10.00 -6.04
CA GLY A 112 -9.67 -8.87 -5.15
C GLY A 112 -9.83 -9.27 -3.68
N LYS A 113 -10.45 -10.43 -3.42
CA LYS A 113 -10.60 -10.92 -2.03
C LYS A 113 -9.26 -11.26 -1.40
N SER A 114 -8.32 -11.78 -2.19
CA SER A 114 -6.96 -12.06 -1.72
C SER A 114 -6.23 -10.76 -1.38
N PHE A 115 -6.42 -9.73 -2.18
CA PHE A 115 -5.87 -8.40 -1.91
C PHE A 115 -6.40 -7.86 -0.58
N VAL A 116 -7.71 -7.88 -0.38
CA VAL A 116 -8.34 -7.40 0.86
C VAL A 116 -7.82 -8.17 2.07
N ALA A 117 -7.71 -9.50 1.94
CA ALA A 117 -7.19 -10.34 3.02
C ALA A 117 -5.74 -9.96 3.37
N LEU A 118 -4.93 -9.63 2.37
CA LEU A 118 -3.55 -9.23 2.58
C LEU A 118 -3.46 -7.86 3.28
N VAL A 119 -4.31 -6.92 2.92
CA VAL A 119 -4.40 -5.62 3.60
C VAL A 119 -4.79 -5.83 5.06
N ARG A 120 -5.79 -6.67 5.30
CA ARG A 120 -6.27 -6.96 6.66
C ARG A 120 -5.16 -7.60 7.50
N LYS A 121 -4.40 -8.49 6.92
CA LYS A 121 -3.28 -9.14 7.59
C LYS A 121 -2.17 -8.14 7.96
N ALA A 122 -1.87 -7.21 7.06
CA ALA A 122 -0.85 -6.20 7.29
C ALA A 122 -1.20 -5.32 8.49
N VAL A 123 -2.45 -4.89 8.59
CA VAL A 123 -2.94 -4.09 9.71
C VAL A 123 -2.95 -4.90 11.00
N SER A 124 -3.45 -6.13 10.95
CA SER A 124 -3.54 -7.00 12.13
C SER A 124 -2.17 -7.33 12.71
N ASN A 125 -1.19 -7.63 11.85
CA ASN A 125 0.16 -7.92 12.30
C ASN A 125 0.79 -6.73 13.00
N THR A 126 0.58 -5.52 12.48
CA THR A 126 1.08 -4.29 13.07
C THR A 126 0.44 -4.07 14.45
N THR A 127 -0.87 -4.27 14.54
CA THR A 127 -1.61 -4.14 15.79
C THR A 127 -1.10 -5.16 16.83
N THR A 128 -0.87 -6.40 16.42
CA THR A 128 -0.37 -7.46 17.30
C THR A 128 1.01 -7.11 17.86
N LEU A 129 1.90 -6.64 17.00
CA LEU A 129 3.24 -6.25 17.43
C LEU A 129 3.21 -5.09 18.42
N ASN A 130 2.33 -4.14 18.21
CA ASN A 130 2.19 -2.99 19.10
C ASN A 130 1.54 -3.38 20.42
N GLY A 131 0.69 -4.40 20.40
CA GLY A 131 0.03 -4.89 21.59
C GLY A 131 0.90 -5.77 22.47
N ALA A 132 1.98 -6.24 21.90
CA ALA A 132 2.92 -7.07 22.64
C ALA A 132 3.87 -6.20 23.45
#